data_e6befa080b526c104e3857c9b070781f
#
_entry.id   e6befa080b526c104e3857c9b070781f
#
_cell.length_a   1.000
_cell.length_b   1.000
_cell.length_c   1.000
_cell.angle_alpha   90.00
_cell.angle_beta   90.00
_cell.angle_gamma   90.00
#
_symmetry.space_group_name_H-M   'P 1'
#
loop_
_entity.id
_entity.type
_entity.pdbx_description
1 polymer ?
#
loop_
_entity_poly.entity_id
_entity_poly.type
_entity_poly.pdbx_seq_one_letter_code
_entity_poly.pdbx_strand_id
1 'polypeptide(L)'
;MLVVTGDVIDKWDGALPALALLQALATDAERAGGRVLVTAGNHEAEFLADPTTSKADDFIAELRAAGIAPGDVAAGRNALGQYLRSLPIAARVRDWFFCHAGNTGGRTLAKLTADVEKGLNKSGFGAAVLSDDASISEARVEPTPWWETGRD
;
A
#
# COMPACT_ATOMS: atom_id res chain seq x y z
N MET A 1 -6.03 14.94 -11.89
CA MET A 1 -6.01 13.78 -10.99
C MET A 1 -4.68 13.07 -11.11
N LEU A 2 -4.07 12.66 -9.99
CA LEU A 2 -2.86 11.82 -9.89
C LEU A 2 -3.23 10.54 -9.15
N VAL A 3 -2.73 9.39 -9.62
CA VAL A 3 -2.83 8.12 -8.89
C VAL A 3 -1.42 7.57 -8.71
N VAL A 4 -1.07 7.23 -7.47
CA VAL A 4 0.18 6.57 -7.07
C VAL A 4 -0.19 5.19 -6.55
N THR A 5 0.42 4.15 -7.13
CA THR A 5 -0.01 2.76 -6.91
C THR A 5 0.84 2.01 -5.89
N GLY A 6 1.24 2.68 -4.83
CA GLY A 6 1.97 2.06 -3.71
C GLY A 6 3.48 2.04 -3.87
N ASP A 7 4.14 1.34 -2.96
CA ASP A 7 5.60 1.25 -2.84
C ASP A 7 6.29 2.61 -2.74
N VAL A 8 5.72 3.50 -1.94
CA VAL A 8 6.31 4.80 -1.63
C VAL A 8 7.41 4.68 -0.59
N ILE A 9 7.37 3.61 0.22
CA ILE A 9 8.38 3.31 1.22
C ILE A 9 9.39 2.26 0.73
N ASP A 10 10.56 2.22 1.37
CA ASP A 10 11.55 1.14 1.27
C ASP A 10 12.13 0.84 -0.13
N LYS A 11 12.28 1.81 -0.99
CA LYS A 11 12.96 1.63 -2.29
C LYS A 11 14.18 2.54 -2.45
N TRP A 12 14.36 3.50 -1.54
CA TRP A 12 15.38 4.55 -1.56
C TRP A 12 15.37 5.35 -0.26
N ASP A 13 16.39 6.19 -0.09
CA ASP A 13 16.44 7.18 0.99
C ASP A 13 15.52 8.35 0.66
N GLY A 14 14.37 8.46 1.30
CA GLY A 14 13.48 9.60 1.06
C GLY A 14 11.99 9.27 1.13
N ALA A 15 11.62 8.18 1.78
CA ALA A 15 10.23 7.81 1.97
C ALA A 15 9.46 8.86 2.79
N LEU A 16 10.05 9.39 3.88
CA LEU A 16 9.40 10.41 4.70
C LEU A 16 9.10 11.71 3.92
N PRO A 17 10.06 12.34 3.20
CA PRO A 17 9.75 13.50 2.39
C PRO A 17 8.79 13.19 1.23
N ALA A 18 8.85 12.01 0.62
CA ALA A 18 7.90 11.60 -0.43
C ALA A 18 6.47 11.50 0.10
N LEU A 19 6.28 10.86 1.26
CA LEU A 19 4.98 10.77 1.93
C LEU A 19 4.44 12.16 2.31
N ALA A 20 5.30 13.03 2.84
CA ALA A 20 4.92 14.40 3.17
C ALA A 20 4.50 15.20 1.93
N LEU A 21 5.25 15.05 0.82
CA LEU A 21 4.90 15.68 -0.46
C LEU A 21 3.55 15.19 -0.98
N LEU A 22 3.29 13.89 -0.97
CA LEU A 22 2.02 13.33 -1.44
C LEU A 22 0.82 13.82 -0.61
N GLN A 23 0.97 13.95 0.71
CA GLN A 23 -0.05 14.52 1.59
C GLN A 23 -0.30 16.01 1.29
N ALA A 24 0.76 16.79 1.08
CA ALA A 24 0.65 18.19 0.70
C ALA A 24 -0.02 18.35 -0.66
N LEU A 25 0.40 17.57 -1.66
CA LEU A 25 -0.21 17.55 -2.99
C LEU A 25 -1.68 17.14 -2.95
N ALA A 26 -2.06 16.17 -2.10
CA ALA A 26 -3.45 15.77 -1.94
C ALA A 26 -4.31 16.93 -1.42
N THR A 27 -3.80 17.65 -0.41
CA THR A 27 -4.45 18.83 0.18
C THR A 27 -4.61 19.96 -0.83
N ASP A 28 -3.56 20.26 -1.58
CA ASP A 28 -3.58 21.35 -2.57
C ASP A 28 -4.44 21.00 -3.80
N ALA A 29 -4.39 19.74 -4.25
CA ALA A 29 -5.25 19.27 -5.33
C ALA A 29 -6.73 19.38 -4.95
N GLU A 30 -7.10 19.01 -3.72
CA GLU A 30 -8.49 19.11 -3.26
C GLU A 30 -8.98 20.56 -3.25
N ARG A 31 -8.16 21.51 -2.77
CA ARG A 31 -8.46 22.96 -2.81
C ARG A 31 -8.63 23.48 -4.23
N ALA A 32 -7.91 22.90 -5.19
CA ALA A 32 -7.97 23.25 -6.60
C ALA A 32 -9.06 22.48 -7.40
N GLY A 33 -9.92 21.69 -6.72
CA GLY A 33 -10.93 20.84 -7.37
C GLY A 33 -10.36 19.60 -8.06
N GLY A 34 -9.10 19.25 -7.77
CA GLY A 34 -8.43 18.05 -8.24
C GLY A 34 -8.42 16.92 -7.20
N ARG A 35 -7.62 15.88 -7.44
CA ARG A 35 -7.47 14.76 -6.51
C ARG A 35 -6.12 14.05 -6.67
N VAL A 36 -5.52 13.68 -5.56
CA VAL A 36 -4.42 12.72 -5.49
C VAL A 36 -4.93 11.49 -4.75
N LEU A 37 -4.73 10.32 -5.33
CA LEU A 37 -5.02 9.02 -4.72
C LEU A 37 -3.71 8.26 -4.58
N VAL A 38 -3.43 7.77 -3.39
CA VAL A 38 -2.29 6.89 -3.12
C VAL A 38 -2.86 5.56 -2.63
N THR A 39 -2.47 4.45 -3.25
CA THR A 39 -2.81 3.11 -2.75
C THR A 39 -1.64 2.52 -1.99
N ALA A 40 -1.89 1.56 -1.12
CA ALA A 40 -0.82 0.79 -0.50
C ALA A 40 -0.26 -0.23 -1.51
N GLY A 41 1.06 -0.38 -1.53
CA GLY A 41 1.76 -1.50 -2.16
C GLY A 41 2.07 -2.60 -1.14
N ASN A 42 2.86 -3.59 -1.58
CA ASN A 42 3.26 -4.67 -0.68
C ASN A 42 4.21 -4.19 0.42
N HIS A 43 5.13 -3.26 0.13
CA HIS A 43 6.04 -2.73 1.16
C HIS A 43 5.29 -2.00 2.28
N GLU A 44 4.26 -1.20 1.97
CA GLU A 44 3.40 -0.60 2.99
C GLU A 44 2.67 -1.68 3.79
N ALA A 45 2.08 -2.68 3.13
CA ALA A 45 1.33 -3.75 3.80
C ALA A 45 2.23 -4.60 4.71
N GLU A 46 3.40 -5.01 4.24
CA GLU A 46 4.36 -5.79 5.01
C GLU A 46 4.91 -5.04 6.22
N PHE A 47 5.28 -3.76 6.06
CA PHE A 47 5.69 -2.91 7.18
C PHE A 47 4.59 -2.76 8.23
N LEU A 48 3.35 -2.56 7.81
CA LEU A 48 2.21 -2.42 8.72
C LEU A 48 1.85 -3.75 9.41
N ALA A 49 2.17 -4.89 8.79
CA ALA A 49 2.03 -6.22 9.38
C ALA A 49 3.14 -6.52 10.38
N ASP A 50 4.39 -6.21 10.03
CA ASP A 50 5.58 -6.43 10.85
C ASP A 50 6.59 -5.29 10.66
N PRO A 51 6.68 -4.34 11.62
CA PRO A 51 7.62 -3.21 11.56
C PRO A 51 9.09 -3.63 11.82
N THR A 52 9.40 -4.91 11.76
CA THR A 52 10.76 -5.45 11.84
C THR A 52 11.16 -6.23 10.59
N THR A 53 10.29 -6.28 9.59
CA THR A 53 10.54 -6.98 8.33
C THR A 53 11.74 -6.40 7.59
N SER A 54 12.59 -7.28 7.05
CA SER A 54 13.71 -6.86 6.20
C SER A 54 13.28 -6.26 4.86
N LYS A 55 12.02 -6.43 4.50
CA LYS A 55 11.44 -5.81 3.31
C LYS A 55 11.10 -4.32 3.50
N ALA A 56 11.36 -3.75 4.69
CA ALA A 56 11.19 -2.35 5.00
C ALA A 56 12.41 -1.75 5.73
N ASP A 57 13.59 -2.34 5.54
CA ASP A 57 14.81 -1.96 6.28
C ASP A 57 15.21 -0.51 6.04
N ASP A 58 15.11 -0.01 4.79
CA ASP A 58 15.46 1.37 4.46
C ASP A 58 14.50 2.35 5.14
N PHE A 59 13.20 2.09 5.07
CA PHE A 59 12.20 2.92 5.74
C PHE A 59 12.31 2.86 7.26
N ILE A 60 12.57 1.68 7.83
CA ILE A 60 12.80 1.51 9.27
C ILE A 60 14.04 2.31 9.72
N ALA A 61 15.11 2.30 8.93
CA ALA A 61 16.30 3.09 9.20
C ALA A 61 16.02 4.60 9.15
N GLU A 62 15.26 5.05 8.14
CA GLU A 62 14.86 6.45 7.99
C GLU A 62 13.98 6.92 9.17
N LEU A 63 13.00 6.11 9.60
CA LEU A 63 12.18 6.39 10.77
C LEU A 63 13.03 6.55 12.04
N ARG A 64 13.96 5.62 12.27
CA ARG A 64 14.87 5.67 13.45
C ARG A 64 15.76 6.89 13.39
N ALA A 65 16.30 7.25 12.25
CA ALA A 65 17.11 8.45 12.07
C ALA A 65 16.31 9.74 12.36
N ALA A 66 15.02 9.74 12.06
CA ALA A 66 14.08 10.82 12.39
C ALA A 66 13.56 10.79 13.85
N GLY A 67 14.01 9.84 14.67
CA GLY A 67 13.53 9.68 16.05
C GLY A 67 12.11 9.13 16.16
N ILE A 68 11.61 8.48 15.12
CA ILE A 68 10.25 7.92 15.07
C ILE A 68 10.33 6.40 15.31
N ALA A 69 9.56 5.91 16.29
CA ALA A 69 9.51 4.47 16.56
C ALA A 69 8.71 3.72 15.48
N PRO A 70 9.32 2.76 14.73
CA PRO A 70 8.62 2.04 13.66
C PRO A 70 7.34 1.33 14.14
N GLY A 71 7.38 0.74 15.33
CA GLY A 71 6.22 0.08 15.95
C GLY A 71 5.05 1.03 16.25
N ASP A 72 5.31 2.32 16.50
CA ASP A 72 4.25 3.32 16.69
C ASP A 72 3.61 3.71 15.36
N VAL A 73 4.41 3.76 14.29
CA VAL A 73 3.90 3.99 12.93
C VAL A 73 3.03 2.80 12.51
N ALA A 74 3.56 1.59 12.57
CA ALA A 74 2.81 0.39 12.17
C ALA A 74 1.51 0.21 12.96
N ALA A 75 1.50 0.54 14.25
CA ALA A 75 0.31 0.49 15.10
C ALA A 75 -0.68 1.67 14.90
N GLY A 76 -0.33 2.67 14.09
CA GLY A 76 -1.18 3.85 13.88
C GLY A 76 -1.24 4.80 15.08
N ARG A 77 -0.23 4.78 15.97
CA ARG A 77 -0.19 5.62 17.16
C ARG A 77 0.24 7.07 16.90
N ASN A 78 0.65 7.38 15.68
CA ASN A 78 1.00 8.73 15.24
C ASN A 78 0.34 9.07 13.89
N ALA A 79 0.44 10.33 13.48
CA ALA A 79 -0.19 10.81 12.23
C ALA A 79 0.30 10.07 10.98
N LEU A 80 1.60 9.76 10.91
CA LEU A 80 2.18 9.00 9.79
C LEU A 80 1.60 7.60 9.71
N GLY A 81 1.53 6.89 10.83
CA GLY A 81 0.94 5.55 10.90
C GLY A 81 -0.55 5.55 10.57
N GLN A 82 -1.30 6.55 11.05
CA GLN A 82 -2.71 6.72 10.69
C GLN A 82 -2.87 6.93 9.20
N TYR A 83 -2.02 7.75 8.58
CA TYR A 83 -2.01 7.96 7.13
C TYR A 83 -1.73 6.66 6.37
N LEU A 84 -0.64 5.95 6.67
CA LEU A 84 -0.30 4.69 5.99
C LEU A 84 -1.42 3.65 6.12
N ARG A 85 -2.01 3.51 7.31
CA ARG A 85 -3.12 2.57 7.56
C ARG A 85 -4.42 2.97 6.87
N SER A 86 -4.58 4.23 6.47
CA SER A 86 -5.74 4.74 5.75
C SER A 86 -5.64 4.57 4.24
N LEU A 87 -4.47 4.20 3.71
CA LEU A 87 -4.29 4.01 2.28
C LEU A 87 -5.18 2.88 1.77
N PRO A 88 -5.98 3.11 0.72
CA PRO A 88 -6.74 2.06 0.07
C PRO A 88 -5.80 1.07 -0.61
N ILE A 89 -6.19 -0.19 -0.69
CA ILE A 89 -5.44 -1.22 -1.43
C ILE A 89 -5.58 -1.04 -2.95
N ALA A 90 -6.68 -0.47 -3.39
CA ALA A 90 -6.95 -0.20 -4.79
C ALA A 90 -7.86 1.01 -4.94
N ALA A 91 -7.88 1.60 -6.12
CA ALA A 91 -8.74 2.71 -6.46
C ALA A 91 -9.43 2.50 -7.81
N ARG A 92 -10.70 2.89 -7.92
CA ARG A 92 -11.40 2.97 -9.19
C ARG A 92 -11.62 4.43 -9.58
N VAL A 93 -11.19 4.78 -10.78
CA VAL A 93 -11.38 6.10 -11.36
C VAL A 93 -12.08 5.95 -12.70
N ARG A 94 -13.37 6.25 -12.76
CA ARG A 94 -14.22 5.96 -13.92
C ARG A 94 -14.18 4.47 -14.27
N ASP A 95 -13.67 4.12 -15.45
CA ASP A 95 -13.56 2.75 -15.95
C ASP A 95 -12.18 2.11 -15.70
N TRP A 96 -11.28 2.85 -15.04
CA TRP A 96 -9.94 2.38 -14.72
C TRP A 96 -9.86 1.88 -13.28
N PHE A 97 -9.20 0.73 -13.12
CA PHE A 97 -8.87 0.14 -11.83
C PHE A 97 -7.36 0.24 -11.61
N PHE A 98 -6.97 0.77 -10.45
CA PHE A 98 -5.57 0.98 -10.06
C PHE A 98 -5.29 0.22 -8.77
N CYS A 99 -4.23 -0.57 -8.78
CA CYS A 99 -3.69 -1.25 -7.61
C CYS A 99 -2.21 -1.56 -7.85
N HIS A 100 -1.50 -2.02 -6.83
CA HIS A 100 -0.07 -2.20 -6.93
C HIS A 100 0.31 -3.30 -7.92
N ALA A 101 -0.16 -4.55 -7.70
CA ALA A 101 0.22 -5.70 -8.53
C ALA A 101 -0.82 -6.13 -9.57
N GLY A 102 -2.08 -5.74 -9.41
CA GLY A 102 -3.13 -5.88 -10.44
C GLY A 102 -3.89 -7.20 -10.46
N ASN A 103 -3.47 -8.23 -9.76
CA ASN A 103 -4.18 -9.51 -9.76
C ASN A 103 -5.42 -9.49 -8.86
N THR A 104 -6.59 -9.50 -9.48
CA THR A 104 -7.87 -9.61 -8.74
C THR A 104 -8.23 -11.07 -8.41
N GLY A 105 -7.52 -12.06 -8.95
CA GLY A 105 -7.83 -13.49 -8.82
C GLY A 105 -9.23 -13.82 -9.36
N GLY A 106 -9.61 -13.20 -10.49
CA GLY A 106 -10.93 -13.40 -11.10
C GLY A 106 -12.13 -12.84 -10.31
N ARG A 107 -11.88 -12.13 -9.20
CA ARG A 107 -12.92 -11.58 -8.32
C ARG A 107 -13.51 -10.29 -8.87
N THR A 108 -14.81 -10.11 -8.68
CA THR A 108 -15.43 -8.79 -8.86
C THR A 108 -14.92 -7.81 -7.80
N LEU A 109 -15.00 -6.49 -8.06
CA LEU A 109 -14.59 -5.48 -7.08
C LEU A 109 -15.33 -5.64 -5.74
N ALA A 110 -16.62 -5.94 -5.76
CA ALA A 110 -17.40 -6.16 -4.54
C ALA A 110 -16.86 -7.35 -3.73
N LYS A 111 -16.53 -8.47 -4.39
CA LYS A 111 -15.96 -9.65 -3.74
C LYS A 111 -14.56 -9.36 -3.21
N LEU A 112 -13.72 -8.68 -3.99
CA LEU A 112 -12.37 -8.30 -3.57
C LEU A 112 -12.41 -7.38 -2.34
N THR A 113 -13.28 -6.36 -2.33
CA THR A 113 -13.47 -5.48 -1.18
C THR A 113 -13.86 -6.28 0.07
N ALA A 114 -14.85 -7.16 -0.04
CA ALA A 114 -15.28 -7.99 1.08
C ALA A 114 -14.16 -8.93 1.59
N ASP A 115 -13.35 -9.49 0.69
CA ASP A 115 -12.23 -10.36 1.06
C ASP A 115 -11.11 -9.57 1.75
N VAL A 116 -10.79 -8.36 1.27
CA VAL A 116 -9.81 -7.47 1.91
C VAL A 116 -10.30 -7.05 3.30
N GLU A 117 -11.53 -6.57 3.43
CA GLU A 117 -12.11 -6.19 4.73
C GLU A 117 -12.09 -7.35 5.72
N LYS A 118 -12.52 -8.54 5.27
CA LYS A 118 -12.47 -9.76 6.09
C LYS A 118 -11.05 -10.13 6.50
N GLY A 119 -10.10 -10.03 5.57
CA GLY A 119 -8.69 -10.30 5.82
C GLY A 119 -8.10 -9.34 6.85
N LEU A 120 -8.28 -8.03 6.65
CA LEU A 120 -7.82 -6.99 7.56
C LEU A 120 -8.41 -7.16 8.97
N ASN A 121 -9.69 -7.48 9.08
CA ASN A 121 -10.35 -7.70 10.38
C ASN A 121 -9.84 -8.96 11.10
N LYS A 122 -9.42 -10.00 10.35
CA LYS A 122 -8.97 -11.28 10.92
C LYS A 122 -7.48 -11.29 11.24
N SER A 123 -6.65 -10.76 10.35
CA SER A 123 -5.19 -10.95 10.34
C SER A 123 -4.43 -9.65 10.13
N GLY A 124 -5.10 -8.49 10.09
CA GLY A 124 -4.46 -7.22 9.79
C GLY A 124 -3.84 -7.20 8.40
N PHE A 125 -2.79 -6.44 8.23
CA PHE A 125 -2.09 -6.27 6.95
C PHE A 125 -1.33 -7.52 6.50
N GLY A 126 -1.08 -8.50 7.38
CA GLY A 126 -0.54 -9.82 7.03
C GLY A 126 -1.58 -10.81 6.49
N ALA A 127 -2.76 -10.35 6.13
CA ALA A 127 -3.79 -11.20 5.55
C ALA A 127 -3.38 -11.75 4.17
N ALA A 128 -3.63 -13.02 3.90
CA ALA A 128 -3.27 -13.70 2.65
C ALA A 128 -3.75 -12.98 1.38
N VAL A 129 -4.88 -12.29 1.44
CA VAL A 129 -5.39 -11.48 0.33
C VAL A 129 -4.45 -10.33 -0.06
N LEU A 130 -3.50 -9.95 0.82
CA LEU A 130 -2.47 -8.94 0.60
C LEU A 130 -1.07 -9.54 0.49
N SER A 131 -0.77 -10.65 1.20
CA SER A 131 0.59 -11.16 1.38
C SER A 131 0.91 -12.43 0.58
N ASP A 132 -0.07 -13.06 -0.07
CA ASP A 132 0.20 -14.21 -0.96
C ASP A 132 0.86 -13.74 -2.25
N ASP A 133 1.79 -14.54 -2.80
CA ASP A 133 2.53 -14.26 -4.04
C ASP A 133 1.64 -13.96 -5.25
N ALA A 134 0.40 -14.41 -5.25
CA ALA A 134 -0.60 -14.16 -6.29
C ALA A 134 -1.65 -13.12 -5.87
N SER A 135 -1.38 -12.33 -4.82
CA SER A 135 -2.32 -11.33 -4.32
C SER A 135 -2.36 -10.06 -5.16
N ILE A 136 -3.30 -9.18 -4.84
CA ILE A 136 -3.40 -7.85 -5.45
C ILE A 136 -2.19 -6.95 -5.16
N SER A 137 -1.40 -7.27 -4.13
CA SER A 137 -0.22 -6.50 -3.70
C SER A 137 1.10 -7.12 -4.13
N GLU A 138 1.17 -8.46 -4.31
CA GLU A 138 2.43 -9.19 -4.52
C GLU A 138 2.60 -9.77 -5.91
N ALA A 139 1.52 -9.96 -6.67
CA ALA A 139 1.56 -10.63 -7.98
C ALA A 139 2.54 -9.94 -8.94
N ARG A 140 3.52 -10.70 -9.43
CA ARG A 140 4.61 -10.17 -10.24
C ARG A 140 4.31 -10.25 -11.71
N VAL A 141 4.88 -9.30 -12.47
CA VAL A 141 4.84 -9.27 -13.94
C VAL A 141 6.11 -9.86 -14.55
N GLU A 142 7.15 -10.08 -13.75
CA GLU A 142 8.42 -10.68 -14.16
C GLU A 142 8.89 -11.75 -13.17
N PRO A 143 9.61 -12.80 -13.60
CA PRO A 143 10.00 -13.12 -14.98
C PRO A 143 8.85 -13.61 -15.85
N THR A 144 7.74 -14.05 -15.25
CA THR A 144 6.53 -14.51 -15.94
C THR A 144 5.34 -13.75 -15.38
N PRO A 145 4.59 -13.02 -16.20
CA PRO A 145 3.40 -12.30 -15.76
C PRO A 145 2.41 -13.23 -15.06
N TRP A 146 1.78 -12.76 -13.97
CA TRP A 146 0.85 -13.56 -13.18
C TRP A 146 -0.31 -14.15 -13.99
N TRP A 147 -0.77 -13.45 -15.05
CA TRP A 147 -1.83 -13.93 -15.94
C TRP A 147 -1.41 -15.09 -16.86
N GLU A 148 -0.10 -15.37 -16.99
CA GLU A 148 0.44 -16.51 -17.73
C GLU A 148 0.72 -17.71 -16.81
N THR A 149 0.63 -17.54 -15.49
CA THR A 149 0.93 -18.61 -14.52
C THR A 149 -0.26 -19.53 -14.24
N GLY A 150 -1.44 -19.24 -14.80
CA GLY A 150 -2.66 -20.00 -14.54
C GLY A 150 -3.15 -19.93 -13.09
N ARG A 151 -2.76 -18.90 -12.36
CA ARG A 151 -3.17 -18.65 -10.97
C ARG A 151 -4.26 -17.58 -10.89
N ASP A 152 -5.15 -17.56 -11.86
CA ASP A 152 -6.29 -16.64 -11.94
C ASP A 152 -7.35 -16.93 -10.86
#